data_e113e065915fb8e45b7cc8d02d5100a2
#
_entry.id   e113e065915fb8e45b7cc8d02d5100a2
#
_cell.length_a   1.000
_cell.length_b   1.000
_cell.length_c   1.000
_cell.angle_alpha   90.00
_cell.angle_beta   90.00
_cell.angle_gamma   90.00
#
_symmetry.space_group_name_H-M   'P 1'
#
loop_
_entity.id
_entity.type
_entity.pdbx_description
1 polymer ?
#
loop_
_entity_poly.entity_id
_entity_poly.type
_entity_poly.pdbx_seq_one_letter_code
_entity_poly.pdbx_strand_id
1 'polypeptide(L)'
;MTAFRFNPVTPHPLLAPSVAKMYVFESSGRLPAQDRKLIVPNANFKLTFTYRNGIAAHIAGKAFVQGENALSLTGLVDSPVMLDPHEDAQTGTIIIELNPLGAYRLVSLSFAEVKNQIVELSDLIGNSAKELQLRLAEVGSLDLKLKLLQSFLIKQLERNAADPIYDFCIKRISDSKGLISVAQLEKETGYSSRWLYTKFSEHLGTGPKNLSEIVRFKQFYQAYSTGVKIQSLKEYIYHYYHDQSHFIRAFKRFTGYTPTDLQNSANELAAKHYTS
;
A
#
# COMPACT_ATOMS: atom_id res chain seq x y z
N MET A 1 20.47 4.26 -18.94
CA MET A 1 19.70 5.07 -17.97
C MET A 1 18.56 4.23 -17.46
N THR A 2 18.28 4.22 -16.18
CA THR A 2 17.16 3.46 -15.60
C THR A 2 15.85 4.10 -16.06
N ALA A 3 14.94 3.29 -16.60
CA ALA A 3 13.65 3.75 -17.14
C ALA A 3 12.71 4.35 -16.08
N PHE A 4 13.02 4.19 -14.78
CA PHE A 4 12.18 4.69 -13.68
C PHE A 4 13.00 4.92 -12.39
N ARG A 5 12.48 5.79 -11.52
CA ARG A 5 13.09 6.15 -10.23
C ARG A 5 12.02 6.22 -9.14
N PHE A 6 12.43 5.84 -7.93
CA PHE A 6 11.73 6.13 -6.68
C PHE A 6 12.60 7.10 -5.88
N ASN A 7 12.21 8.36 -5.84
CA ASN A 7 12.92 9.40 -5.11
C ASN A 7 12.29 9.52 -3.71
N PRO A 8 12.94 9.06 -2.62
CA PRO A 8 12.36 9.10 -1.29
C PRO A 8 12.19 10.55 -0.82
N VAL A 9 11.12 10.79 -0.08
CA VAL A 9 10.81 12.07 0.55
C VAL A 9 10.63 11.83 2.05
N THR A 10 11.28 12.64 2.88
CA THR A 10 11.10 12.57 4.34
C THR A 10 9.76 13.17 4.72
N PRO A 11 8.84 12.40 5.33
CA PRO A 11 7.58 12.94 5.83
C PRO A 11 7.81 13.94 6.97
N HIS A 12 6.88 14.90 7.11
CA HIS A 12 6.86 15.78 8.28
C HIS A 12 6.76 14.95 9.58
N PRO A 13 7.47 15.32 10.67
CA PRO A 13 7.50 14.52 11.92
C PRO A 13 6.10 14.17 12.48
N LEU A 14 5.12 15.06 12.37
CA LEU A 14 3.74 14.79 12.79
C LEU A 14 3.05 13.66 12.00
N LEU A 15 3.55 13.33 10.82
CA LEU A 15 3.02 12.26 9.97
C LEU A 15 3.68 10.90 10.24
N ALA A 16 4.80 10.86 10.96
CA ALA A 16 5.57 9.63 11.19
C ALA A 16 4.75 8.45 11.77
N PRO A 17 3.76 8.65 12.66
CA PRO A 17 2.93 7.55 13.16
C PRO A 17 1.95 6.98 12.10
N SER A 18 1.65 7.74 11.05
CA SER A 18 0.58 7.46 10.07
C SER A 18 1.08 7.19 8.67
N VAL A 19 2.27 7.67 8.32
CA VAL A 19 2.90 7.53 7.00
C VAL A 19 4.05 6.53 7.08
N ALA A 20 3.93 5.43 6.36
CA ALA A 20 4.96 4.40 6.29
C ALA A 20 6.11 4.79 5.35
N LYS A 21 5.77 5.36 4.18
CA LYS A 21 6.73 5.87 3.17
C LYS A 21 6.12 7.05 2.42
N MET A 22 6.98 7.92 1.93
CA MET A 22 6.64 8.97 0.98
C MET A 22 7.73 9.05 -0.09
N TYR A 23 7.35 9.07 -1.35
CA TYR A 23 8.30 9.12 -2.46
C TYR A 23 7.66 9.68 -3.73
N VAL A 24 8.52 10.11 -4.65
CA VAL A 24 8.13 10.50 -6.00
C VAL A 24 8.54 9.40 -6.97
N PHE A 25 7.57 8.82 -7.64
CA PHE A 25 7.80 7.89 -8.75
C PHE A 25 7.87 8.66 -10.05
N GLU A 26 8.93 8.43 -10.81
CA GLU A 26 9.09 8.98 -12.16
C GLU A 26 9.52 7.86 -13.11
N SER A 27 8.96 7.86 -14.31
CA SER A 27 9.42 7.01 -15.42
C SER A 27 9.74 7.87 -16.64
N SER A 28 10.72 7.44 -17.41
CA SER A 28 11.13 8.06 -18.68
C SER A 28 10.77 7.15 -19.86
N GLY A 29 9.47 6.97 -20.08
CA GLY A 29 8.94 6.08 -21.11
C GLY A 29 8.72 4.65 -20.62
N ARG A 30 8.74 3.71 -21.55
CA ARG A 30 8.37 2.30 -21.34
C ARG A 30 9.26 1.60 -20.32
N LEU A 31 8.66 0.91 -19.37
CA LEU A 31 9.39 -0.03 -18.54
C LEU A 31 9.91 -1.22 -19.36
N PRO A 32 11.03 -1.84 -18.99
CA PRO A 32 11.54 -3.00 -19.71
C PRO A 32 10.47 -4.07 -19.90
N ALA A 33 10.33 -4.60 -21.11
CA ALA A 33 9.28 -5.56 -21.47
C ALA A 33 9.36 -6.86 -20.62
N GLN A 34 10.58 -7.25 -20.22
CA GLN A 34 10.85 -8.40 -19.38
C GLN A 34 10.53 -8.16 -17.89
N ASP A 35 10.33 -6.91 -17.44
CA ASP A 35 9.98 -6.60 -16.07
C ASP A 35 8.52 -6.99 -15.81
N ARG A 36 8.26 -7.71 -14.71
CA ARG A 36 6.91 -8.10 -14.32
C ARG A 36 6.05 -6.92 -13.87
N LYS A 37 6.66 -5.77 -13.55
CA LYS A 37 5.97 -4.55 -13.06
C LYS A 37 5.08 -4.81 -11.84
N LEU A 38 5.41 -5.85 -11.08
CA LEU A 38 4.60 -6.39 -9.99
C LEU A 38 4.94 -5.69 -8.68
N ILE A 39 3.93 -5.12 -8.05
CA ILE A 39 3.96 -4.67 -6.65
C ILE A 39 3.06 -5.60 -5.84
N VAL A 40 3.59 -6.15 -4.76
CA VAL A 40 2.83 -7.03 -3.86
C VAL A 40 2.16 -6.24 -2.73
N PRO A 41 1.10 -6.78 -2.13
CA PRO A 41 0.46 -6.20 -0.95
C PRO A 41 1.45 -5.97 0.19
N ASN A 42 1.36 -4.81 0.83
CA ASN A 42 2.26 -4.41 1.93
C ASN A 42 1.52 -3.86 3.15
N ALA A 43 0.19 -4.05 3.21
CA ALA A 43 -0.71 -3.56 4.24
C ALA A 43 -0.88 -2.03 4.30
N ASN A 44 -0.32 -1.28 3.36
CA ASN A 44 -0.46 0.18 3.28
C ASN A 44 -1.49 0.58 2.24
N PHE A 45 -2.15 1.70 2.50
CA PHE A 45 -2.96 2.44 1.53
C PHE A 45 -2.06 3.41 0.78
N LYS A 46 -2.44 3.81 -0.43
CA LYS A 46 -1.63 4.75 -1.19
C LYS A 46 -2.46 5.97 -1.57
N LEU A 47 -2.11 7.12 -1.01
CA LEU A 47 -2.57 8.40 -1.51
C LEU A 47 -1.63 8.83 -2.63
N THR A 48 -2.16 9.06 -3.83
CA THR A 48 -1.39 9.37 -5.03
C THR A 48 -1.85 10.67 -5.66
N PHE A 49 -0.90 11.49 -6.10
CA PHE A 49 -1.15 12.63 -6.96
C PHE A 49 -0.27 12.53 -8.22
N THR A 50 -0.89 12.35 -9.36
CA THR A 50 -0.20 12.25 -10.65
C THR A 50 -0.02 13.65 -11.24
N TYR A 51 1.20 14.17 -11.25
CA TYR A 51 1.48 15.54 -11.69
C TYR A 51 2.02 15.64 -13.12
N ARG A 52 2.21 14.51 -13.77
CA ARG A 52 2.68 14.43 -15.17
C ARG A 52 2.17 13.16 -15.82
N ASN A 53 1.44 13.34 -16.92
CA ASN A 53 0.84 12.25 -17.69
C ASN A 53 0.00 11.29 -16.82
N GLY A 54 -0.21 10.09 -17.30
CA GLY A 54 -1.01 9.10 -16.59
C GLY A 54 -0.20 7.92 -16.08
N ILE A 55 -0.82 7.15 -15.21
CA ILE A 55 -0.36 5.83 -14.79
C ILE A 55 -1.55 4.89 -14.75
N ALA A 56 -1.40 3.69 -15.27
CA ALA A 56 -2.38 2.64 -15.13
C ALA A 56 -1.92 1.60 -14.12
N ALA A 57 -2.88 0.97 -13.45
CA ALA A 57 -2.64 -0.15 -12.55
C ALA A 57 -3.72 -1.22 -12.76
N HIS A 58 -3.32 -2.48 -12.70
CA HIS A 58 -4.23 -3.61 -12.73
C HIS A 58 -4.25 -4.27 -11.35
N ILE A 59 -5.42 -4.33 -10.72
CA ILE A 59 -5.63 -4.89 -9.39
C ILE A 59 -6.81 -5.86 -9.44
N ALA A 60 -6.62 -7.10 -9.02
CA ALA A 60 -7.69 -8.11 -8.98
C ALA A 60 -8.47 -8.25 -10.31
N GLY A 61 -7.78 -8.15 -11.45
CA GLY A 61 -8.36 -8.27 -12.79
C GLY A 61 -9.07 -7.00 -13.31
N LYS A 62 -9.06 -5.90 -12.55
CA LYS A 62 -9.61 -4.60 -12.97
C LYS A 62 -8.49 -3.65 -13.37
N ALA A 63 -8.71 -2.89 -14.44
CA ALA A 63 -7.81 -1.81 -14.86
C ALA A 63 -8.27 -0.48 -14.24
N PHE A 64 -7.32 0.28 -13.71
CA PHE A 64 -7.50 1.63 -13.18
C PHE A 64 -6.55 2.57 -13.93
N VAL A 65 -7.08 3.63 -14.49
CA VAL A 65 -6.29 4.66 -15.18
C VAL A 65 -6.39 5.96 -14.41
N GLN A 66 -5.24 6.48 -13.98
CA GLN A 66 -5.14 7.78 -13.32
C GLN A 66 -4.54 8.76 -14.31
N GLY A 67 -5.31 9.76 -14.71
CA GLY A 67 -4.86 10.84 -15.58
C GLY A 67 -3.98 11.86 -14.84
N GLU A 68 -3.46 12.82 -15.59
CA GLU A 68 -2.75 13.96 -15.01
C GLU A 68 -3.66 14.76 -14.09
N ASN A 69 -3.10 15.21 -12.97
CA ASN A 69 -3.77 15.89 -11.86
C ASN A 69 -4.79 15.04 -11.07
N ALA A 70 -4.86 13.72 -11.31
CA ALA A 70 -5.66 12.84 -10.48
C ALA A 70 -5.12 12.78 -9.05
N LEU A 71 -6.01 12.95 -8.07
CA LEU A 71 -5.74 12.77 -6.64
C LEU A 71 -6.58 11.61 -6.13
N SER A 72 -5.95 10.47 -5.90
CA SER A 72 -6.64 9.19 -5.67
C SER A 72 -6.16 8.48 -4.41
N LEU A 73 -7.03 7.65 -3.86
CA LEU A 73 -6.69 6.71 -2.79
C LEU A 73 -6.81 5.27 -3.29
N THR A 74 -5.73 4.51 -3.19
CA THR A 74 -5.76 3.05 -3.31
C THR A 74 -6.06 2.46 -1.95
N GLY A 75 -7.16 1.74 -1.83
CA GLY A 75 -7.54 1.00 -0.63
C GLY A 75 -6.56 -0.12 -0.29
N LEU A 76 -6.86 -0.86 0.79
CA LEU A 76 -6.05 -2.03 1.10
C LEU A 76 -6.09 -3.02 -0.05
N VAL A 77 -4.92 -3.40 -0.54
CA VAL A 77 -4.78 -4.41 -1.60
C VAL A 77 -4.37 -5.74 -0.97
N ASP A 78 -5.05 -6.83 -1.35
CA ASP A 78 -4.71 -8.20 -0.97
C ASP A 78 -4.52 -9.13 -2.19
N SER A 79 -4.24 -8.54 -3.34
CA SER A 79 -3.93 -9.18 -4.62
C SER A 79 -2.74 -8.48 -5.28
N PRO A 80 -2.08 -9.08 -6.29
CA PRO A 80 -0.98 -8.43 -7.00
C PRO A 80 -1.44 -7.15 -7.70
N VAL A 81 -0.57 -6.14 -7.70
CA VAL A 81 -0.73 -4.90 -8.46
C VAL A 81 0.27 -4.90 -9.60
N MET A 82 -0.21 -4.78 -10.83
CA MET A 82 0.64 -4.59 -12.01
C MET A 82 0.59 -3.13 -12.41
N LEU A 83 1.75 -2.45 -12.39
CA LEU A 83 1.84 -1.05 -12.82
C LEU A 83 2.11 -0.97 -14.32
N ASP A 84 1.47 -0.03 -14.98
CA ASP A 84 1.68 0.27 -16.39
C ASP A 84 1.76 1.79 -16.60
N PRO A 85 2.97 2.37 -16.44
CA PRO A 85 3.18 3.78 -16.74
C PRO A 85 3.01 4.03 -18.24
N HIS A 86 2.69 5.26 -18.60
CA HIS A 86 2.51 5.66 -19.99
C HIS A 86 3.73 5.30 -20.83
N GLU A 87 3.53 4.59 -21.95
CA GLU A 87 4.61 3.98 -22.74
C GLU A 87 5.55 5.01 -23.40
N ASP A 88 4.99 6.10 -23.90
CA ASP A 88 5.70 7.05 -24.78
C ASP A 88 5.97 8.40 -24.09
N ALA A 89 5.64 8.55 -22.82
CA ALA A 89 5.78 9.80 -22.10
C ALA A 89 6.41 9.63 -20.73
N GLN A 90 7.00 10.70 -20.23
CA GLN A 90 7.48 10.75 -18.86
C GLN A 90 6.29 10.81 -17.91
N THR A 91 6.22 9.88 -16.97
CA THR A 91 5.21 9.85 -15.91
C THR A 91 5.79 10.39 -14.61
N GLY A 92 4.99 11.13 -13.85
CA GLY A 92 5.38 11.62 -12.53
C GLY A 92 4.22 11.54 -11.53
N THR A 93 4.44 10.83 -10.43
CA THR A 93 3.42 10.64 -9.39
C THR A 93 4.04 10.77 -8.00
N ILE A 94 3.43 11.59 -7.14
CA ILE A 94 3.72 11.61 -5.70
C ILE A 94 2.92 10.48 -5.06
N ILE A 95 3.58 9.65 -4.26
CA ILE A 95 2.96 8.51 -3.59
C ILE A 95 3.25 8.61 -2.09
N ILE A 96 2.19 8.58 -1.29
CA ILE A 96 2.23 8.58 0.17
C ILE A 96 1.60 7.27 0.63
N GLU A 97 2.41 6.39 1.21
CA GLU A 97 1.93 5.15 1.80
C GLU A 97 1.48 5.40 3.23
N LEU A 98 0.17 5.36 3.45
CA LEU A 98 -0.43 5.42 4.77
C LEU A 98 -0.48 4.02 5.37
N ASN A 99 0.02 3.87 6.59
CA ASN A 99 -0.19 2.62 7.32
C ASN A 99 -1.67 2.51 7.78
N PRO A 100 -2.12 1.34 8.30
CA PRO A 100 -3.51 1.17 8.73
C PRO A 100 -3.98 2.20 9.77
N LEU A 101 -3.08 2.74 10.61
CA LEU A 101 -3.41 3.75 11.62
C LEU A 101 -3.65 5.14 11.00
N GLY A 102 -2.94 5.45 9.91
CA GLY A 102 -3.11 6.71 9.19
C GLY A 102 -4.29 6.68 8.22
N ALA A 103 -4.54 5.52 7.59
CA ALA A 103 -5.53 5.41 6.54
C ALA A 103 -6.96 5.70 7.04
N TYR A 104 -7.43 5.04 8.11
CA TYR A 104 -8.78 5.22 8.60
C TYR A 104 -9.03 6.64 9.16
N ARG A 105 -7.98 7.33 9.58
CA ARG A 105 -8.04 8.72 10.05
C ARG A 105 -8.03 9.74 8.91
N LEU A 106 -7.64 9.33 7.70
CA LEU A 106 -7.75 10.20 6.52
C LEU A 106 -9.20 10.38 6.09
N VAL A 107 -10.01 9.33 6.22
CA VAL A 107 -11.38 9.25 5.68
C VAL A 107 -12.33 8.81 6.79
N SER A 108 -13.40 9.56 7.01
CA SER A 108 -14.44 9.23 8.01
C SER A 108 -15.52 8.28 7.46
N LEU A 109 -15.21 7.50 6.42
CA LEU A 109 -16.11 6.57 5.76
C LEU A 109 -15.60 5.13 5.89
N SER A 110 -16.48 4.17 5.64
CA SER A 110 -16.11 2.75 5.63
C SER A 110 -15.21 2.42 4.44
N PHE A 111 -14.12 1.70 4.71
CA PHE A 111 -13.21 1.17 3.68
C PHE A 111 -13.69 -0.16 3.05
N ALA A 112 -14.85 -0.69 3.45
CA ALA A 112 -15.33 -1.98 2.96
C ALA A 112 -15.46 -2.03 1.41
N GLU A 113 -15.83 -0.90 0.80
CA GLU A 113 -16.05 -0.80 -0.65
C GLU A 113 -14.80 -0.38 -1.44
N VAL A 114 -13.74 0.08 -0.76
CA VAL A 114 -12.50 0.53 -1.43
C VAL A 114 -11.37 -0.49 -1.41
N LYS A 115 -11.61 -1.67 -0.87
CA LYS A 115 -10.65 -2.77 -0.92
C LYS A 115 -10.37 -3.18 -2.38
N ASN A 116 -9.10 -3.31 -2.75
CA ASN A 116 -8.67 -3.61 -4.13
C ASN A 116 -9.21 -2.61 -5.17
N GLN A 117 -9.48 -1.37 -4.76
CA GLN A 117 -9.93 -0.29 -5.65
C GLN A 117 -8.95 0.88 -5.60
N ILE A 118 -8.95 1.66 -6.69
CA ILE A 118 -8.41 3.00 -6.74
C ILE A 118 -9.60 3.93 -6.96
N VAL A 119 -9.80 4.88 -6.07
CA VAL A 119 -10.93 5.81 -6.09
C VAL A 119 -10.43 7.24 -6.02
N GLU A 120 -11.14 8.17 -6.64
CA GLU A 120 -10.85 9.59 -6.48
C GLU A 120 -11.02 9.99 -4.99
N LEU A 121 -10.06 10.75 -4.46
CA LEU A 121 -10.13 11.18 -3.06
C LEU A 121 -11.37 12.04 -2.80
N SER A 122 -11.84 12.77 -3.81
CA SER A 122 -13.05 13.58 -3.74
C SER A 122 -14.34 12.79 -3.51
N ASP A 123 -14.38 11.53 -3.95
CA ASP A 123 -15.52 10.64 -3.73
C ASP A 123 -15.62 10.21 -2.25
N LEU A 124 -14.50 10.24 -1.55
CA LEU A 124 -14.41 9.85 -0.14
C LEU A 124 -14.59 11.03 0.84
N ILE A 125 -14.01 12.20 0.53
CA ILE A 125 -13.98 13.32 1.47
C ILE A 125 -14.46 14.64 0.85
N GLY A 126 -15.07 14.56 -0.32
CA GLY A 126 -15.82 15.69 -0.93
C GLY A 126 -14.96 16.89 -1.30
N ASN A 127 -15.50 18.09 -1.00
CA ASN A 127 -14.94 19.35 -1.46
C ASN A 127 -13.50 19.63 -0.97
N SER A 128 -13.14 19.17 0.22
CA SER A 128 -11.78 19.38 0.73
C SER A 128 -10.70 18.72 -0.14
N ALA A 129 -11.01 17.55 -0.74
CA ALA A 129 -10.13 16.91 -1.69
C ALA A 129 -10.11 17.62 -3.05
N LYS A 130 -11.27 18.11 -3.53
CA LYS A 130 -11.35 18.87 -4.78
C LYS A 130 -10.53 20.17 -4.71
N GLU A 131 -10.64 20.91 -3.61
CA GLU A 131 -9.84 22.12 -3.38
C GLU A 131 -8.33 21.82 -3.35
N LEU A 132 -7.94 20.74 -2.65
CA LEU A 132 -6.55 20.32 -2.65
C LEU A 132 -6.06 19.96 -4.06
N GLN A 133 -6.85 19.18 -4.81
CA GLN A 133 -6.51 18.74 -6.17
C GLN A 133 -6.31 19.94 -7.11
N LEU A 134 -7.20 20.93 -7.08
CA LEU A 134 -7.07 22.15 -7.87
C LEU A 134 -5.79 22.93 -7.51
N ARG A 135 -5.52 23.11 -6.23
CA ARG A 135 -4.29 23.78 -5.78
C ARG A 135 -3.02 23.03 -6.17
N LEU A 136 -3.04 21.69 -6.12
CA LEU A 136 -1.94 20.86 -6.58
C LEU A 136 -1.71 20.97 -8.09
N ALA A 137 -2.77 21.09 -8.88
CA ALA A 137 -2.68 21.29 -10.33
C ALA A 137 -2.07 22.65 -10.70
N GLU A 138 -2.44 23.71 -9.99
CA GLU A 138 -1.97 25.09 -10.24
C GLU A 138 -0.49 25.30 -9.87
N VAL A 139 0.00 24.58 -8.85
CA VAL A 139 1.36 24.78 -8.35
C VAL A 139 2.39 24.06 -9.24
N GLY A 140 3.33 24.81 -9.81
CA GLY A 140 4.39 24.25 -10.68
C GLY A 140 5.51 23.52 -9.93
N SER A 141 5.80 23.88 -8.67
CA SER A 141 6.90 23.32 -7.89
C SER A 141 6.52 22.00 -7.21
N LEU A 142 7.36 20.98 -7.40
CA LEU A 142 7.19 19.68 -6.73
C LEU A 142 7.26 19.83 -5.19
N ASP A 143 8.17 20.65 -4.68
CA ASP A 143 8.32 20.89 -3.23
C ASP A 143 7.06 21.53 -2.63
N LEU A 144 6.42 22.45 -3.35
CA LEU A 144 5.17 23.05 -2.89
C LEU A 144 4.02 22.04 -2.94
N LYS A 145 3.96 21.17 -3.95
CA LYS A 145 2.99 20.07 -3.99
C LYS A 145 3.16 19.13 -2.79
N LEU A 146 4.39 18.75 -2.46
CA LEU A 146 4.71 17.93 -1.30
C LEU A 146 4.29 18.58 0.02
N LYS A 147 4.54 19.89 0.18
CA LYS A 147 4.11 20.67 1.36
C LYS A 147 2.59 20.74 1.48
N LEU A 148 1.87 20.96 0.37
CA LEU A 148 0.40 21.00 0.35
C LEU A 148 -0.19 19.65 0.78
N LEU A 149 0.30 18.55 0.23
CA LEU A 149 -0.15 17.20 0.58
C LEU A 149 0.09 16.88 2.07
N GLN A 150 1.27 17.20 2.58
CA GLN A 150 1.59 16.95 3.98
C GLN A 150 0.74 17.83 4.92
N SER A 151 0.56 19.11 4.62
CA SER A 151 -0.29 20.01 5.41
C SER A 151 -1.75 19.55 5.43
N PHE A 152 -2.23 19.05 4.30
CA PHE A 152 -3.57 18.47 4.21
C PHE A 152 -3.71 17.22 5.09
N LEU A 153 -2.76 16.28 5.00
CA LEU A 153 -2.76 15.07 5.83
C LEU A 153 -2.74 15.39 7.32
N ILE A 154 -1.89 16.32 7.77
CA ILE A 154 -1.83 16.75 9.17
C ILE A 154 -3.20 17.21 9.63
N LYS A 155 -3.87 18.09 8.87
CA LYS A 155 -5.22 18.59 9.21
C LYS A 155 -6.25 17.46 9.28
N GLN A 156 -6.21 16.49 8.38
CA GLN A 156 -7.15 15.36 8.42
C GLN A 156 -6.92 14.46 9.63
N LEU A 157 -5.66 14.15 9.96
CA LEU A 157 -5.31 13.35 11.12
C LEU A 157 -5.66 14.02 12.45
N GLU A 158 -5.65 15.35 12.52
CA GLU A 158 -6.07 16.10 13.69
C GLU A 158 -7.61 16.12 13.86
N ARG A 159 -8.36 16.12 12.76
CA ARG A 159 -9.83 16.14 12.78
C ARG A 159 -10.48 14.84 13.19
N ASN A 160 -9.86 13.71 12.83
CA ASN A 160 -10.43 12.39 13.01
C ASN A 160 -9.84 11.72 14.24
N ALA A 161 -10.73 11.36 15.18
CA ALA A 161 -10.34 10.73 16.43
C ALA A 161 -9.69 9.35 16.21
N ALA A 162 -8.75 8.99 17.07
CA ALA A 162 -8.19 7.65 17.12
C ALA A 162 -9.24 6.66 17.68
N ASP A 163 -9.19 5.41 17.20
CA ASP A 163 -9.93 4.28 17.76
C ASP A 163 -8.97 3.41 18.58
N PRO A 164 -8.96 3.52 19.92
CA PRO A 164 -7.96 2.87 20.75
C PRO A 164 -7.92 1.35 20.62
N ILE A 165 -9.07 0.71 20.39
CA ILE A 165 -9.15 -0.76 20.26
C ILE A 165 -8.60 -1.19 18.92
N TYR A 166 -8.97 -0.49 17.83
CA TYR A 166 -8.43 -0.76 16.52
C TYR A 166 -6.92 -0.51 16.49
N ASP A 167 -6.45 0.62 17.03
CA ASP A 167 -5.04 0.98 17.09
C ASP A 167 -4.23 -0.06 17.88
N PHE A 168 -4.76 -0.53 19.03
CA PHE A 168 -4.15 -1.62 19.80
C PHE A 168 -4.02 -2.89 18.95
N CYS A 169 -5.08 -3.32 18.28
CA CYS A 169 -5.05 -4.52 17.44
C CYS A 169 -4.06 -4.40 16.28
N ILE A 170 -4.01 -3.25 15.58
CA ILE A 170 -3.05 -2.99 14.52
C ILE A 170 -1.61 -3.11 15.03
N LYS A 171 -1.35 -2.49 16.19
CA LYS A 171 -0.03 -2.58 16.82
C LYS A 171 0.34 -4.03 17.15
N ARG A 172 -0.57 -4.80 17.77
CA ARG A 172 -0.34 -6.21 18.11
C ARG A 172 -0.07 -7.08 16.87
N ILE A 173 -0.80 -6.85 15.77
CA ILE A 173 -0.57 -7.55 14.50
C ILE A 173 0.81 -7.18 13.93
N SER A 174 1.18 -5.91 13.97
CA SER A 174 2.47 -5.43 13.49
C SER A 174 3.64 -5.98 14.31
N ASP A 175 3.59 -5.84 15.64
CA ASP A 175 4.64 -6.28 16.57
C ASP A 175 4.86 -7.80 16.50
N SER A 176 3.78 -8.57 16.33
CA SER A 176 3.87 -10.02 16.13
C SER A 176 4.28 -10.42 14.71
N LYS A 177 4.52 -9.45 13.80
CA LYS A 177 4.79 -9.70 12.38
C LYS A 177 3.70 -10.56 11.71
N GLY A 178 2.44 -10.38 12.12
CA GLY A 178 1.29 -11.12 11.62
C GLY A 178 1.12 -12.53 12.19
N LEU A 179 1.81 -12.88 13.27
CA LEU A 179 1.70 -14.21 13.91
C LEU A 179 0.57 -14.29 14.95
N ILE A 180 0.09 -13.16 15.46
CA ILE A 180 -1.01 -13.14 16.42
C ILE A 180 -2.29 -13.74 15.81
N SER A 181 -2.97 -14.60 16.57
CA SER A 181 -4.26 -15.16 16.17
C SER A 181 -5.42 -14.21 16.52
N VAL A 182 -6.55 -14.35 15.81
CA VAL A 182 -7.78 -13.61 16.16
C VAL A 182 -8.26 -13.95 17.56
N ALA A 183 -8.18 -15.23 17.96
CA ALA A 183 -8.54 -15.67 19.32
C ALA A 183 -7.68 -14.99 20.41
N GLN A 184 -6.42 -14.72 20.11
CA GLN A 184 -5.56 -13.98 21.03
C GLN A 184 -5.93 -12.49 21.10
N LEU A 185 -6.29 -11.87 19.97
CA LEU A 185 -6.83 -10.51 19.98
C LEU A 185 -8.14 -10.41 20.75
N GLU A 186 -9.05 -11.41 20.63
CA GLU A 186 -10.27 -11.48 21.44
C GLU A 186 -9.95 -11.51 22.94
N LYS A 187 -9.01 -12.38 23.34
CA LYS A 187 -8.59 -12.51 24.74
C LYS A 187 -7.99 -11.21 25.30
N GLU A 188 -7.16 -10.53 24.49
CA GLU A 188 -6.45 -9.33 24.93
C GLU A 188 -7.36 -8.08 24.96
N THR A 189 -8.37 -8.02 24.07
CA THR A 189 -9.26 -6.86 23.97
C THR A 189 -10.58 -7.03 24.71
N GLY A 190 -11.01 -8.28 24.98
CA GLY A 190 -12.33 -8.58 25.50
C GLY A 190 -13.47 -8.50 24.49
N TYR A 191 -13.18 -8.19 23.23
CA TYR A 191 -14.19 -8.12 22.15
C TYR A 191 -14.23 -9.40 21.34
N SER A 192 -15.44 -9.78 20.87
CA SER A 192 -15.61 -10.99 20.04
C SER A 192 -14.97 -10.86 18.67
N SER A 193 -14.60 -11.98 18.03
CA SER A 193 -14.08 -12.03 16.67
C SER A 193 -15.03 -11.37 15.65
N ARG A 194 -16.34 -11.50 15.85
CA ARG A 194 -17.33 -10.83 15.01
C ARG A 194 -17.23 -9.31 15.11
N TRP A 195 -17.14 -8.77 16.33
CA TRP A 195 -16.99 -7.34 16.55
C TRP A 195 -15.68 -6.83 15.95
N LEU A 196 -14.55 -7.52 16.21
CA LEU A 196 -13.26 -7.20 15.63
C LEU A 196 -13.32 -7.21 14.10
N TYR A 197 -13.96 -8.21 13.50
CA TYR A 197 -14.14 -8.28 12.05
C TYR A 197 -14.90 -7.07 11.51
N THR A 198 -16.02 -6.68 12.12
CA THR A 198 -16.81 -5.51 11.72
C THR A 198 -15.97 -4.24 11.80
N LYS A 199 -15.28 -4.01 12.93
CA LYS A 199 -14.42 -2.87 13.14
C LYS A 199 -13.29 -2.78 12.11
N PHE A 200 -12.63 -3.89 11.83
CA PHE A 200 -11.58 -3.96 10.82
C PHE A 200 -12.13 -3.78 9.40
N SER A 201 -13.31 -4.30 9.11
CA SER A 201 -13.96 -4.10 7.80
C SER A 201 -14.28 -2.64 7.56
N GLU A 202 -14.75 -1.92 8.58
CA GLU A 202 -15.01 -0.48 8.52
C GLU A 202 -13.73 0.34 8.30
N HIS A 203 -12.69 0.10 9.09
CA HIS A 203 -11.47 0.91 9.09
C HIS A 203 -10.41 0.49 8.06
N LEU A 204 -10.49 -0.73 7.54
CA LEU A 204 -9.45 -1.32 6.70
C LEU A 204 -9.99 -1.96 5.41
N GLY A 205 -11.29 -2.23 5.34
CA GLY A 205 -11.90 -2.97 4.22
C GLY A 205 -11.68 -4.49 4.30
N THR A 206 -11.15 -5.02 5.41
CA THR A 206 -10.92 -6.46 5.57
C THR A 206 -10.82 -6.84 7.05
N GLY A 207 -10.91 -8.15 7.36
CA GLY A 207 -10.77 -8.62 8.74
C GLY A 207 -9.32 -8.72 9.24
N PRO A 208 -9.11 -8.86 10.58
CA PRO A 208 -7.80 -8.92 11.19
C PRO A 208 -6.94 -10.09 10.70
N LYS A 209 -7.54 -11.24 10.40
CA LYS A 209 -6.85 -12.41 9.85
C LYS A 209 -6.16 -12.10 8.52
N ASN A 210 -6.88 -11.44 7.59
CA ASN A 210 -6.32 -11.10 6.28
C ASN A 210 -5.19 -10.07 6.40
N LEU A 211 -5.35 -9.08 7.28
CA LEU A 211 -4.24 -8.14 7.58
C LEU A 211 -3.00 -8.89 8.10
N SER A 212 -3.18 -9.81 9.05
CA SER A 212 -2.08 -10.63 9.58
C SER A 212 -1.37 -11.44 8.48
N GLU A 213 -2.13 -12.00 7.52
CA GLU A 213 -1.58 -12.71 6.37
C GLU A 213 -0.75 -11.79 5.46
N ILE A 214 -1.23 -10.57 5.18
CA ILE A 214 -0.50 -9.58 4.38
C ILE A 214 0.78 -9.13 5.10
N VAL A 215 0.70 -8.82 6.40
CA VAL A 215 1.87 -8.41 7.20
C VAL A 215 2.92 -9.52 7.21
N ARG A 216 2.52 -10.79 7.40
CA ARG A 216 3.39 -11.96 7.37
C ARG A 216 4.07 -12.13 6.02
N PHE A 217 3.30 -12.01 4.94
CA PHE A 217 3.83 -12.12 3.58
C PHE A 217 4.82 -10.99 3.26
N LYS A 218 4.53 -9.76 3.68
CA LYS A 218 5.43 -8.62 3.53
C LYS A 218 6.81 -8.89 4.14
N GLN A 219 6.87 -9.49 5.33
CA GLN A 219 8.15 -9.83 5.99
C GLN A 219 8.99 -10.78 5.13
N PHE A 220 8.36 -11.81 4.56
CA PHE A 220 9.02 -12.74 3.64
C PHE A 220 9.46 -12.02 2.35
N TYR A 221 8.55 -11.27 1.73
CA TYR A 221 8.79 -10.68 0.42
C TYR A 221 9.88 -9.60 0.44
N GLN A 222 10.04 -8.88 1.53
CA GLN A 222 11.15 -7.94 1.71
C GLN A 222 12.51 -8.64 1.60
N ALA A 223 12.71 -9.75 2.27
CA ALA A 223 13.94 -10.53 2.16
C ALA A 223 14.12 -11.15 0.75
N TYR A 224 13.02 -11.63 0.17
CA TYR A 224 13.03 -12.22 -1.17
C TYR A 224 13.39 -11.17 -2.26
N SER A 225 12.83 -9.96 -2.20
CA SER A 225 13.06 -8.90 -3.19
C SER A 225 14.49 -8.35 -3.19
N THR A 226 15.26 -8.57 -2.12
CA THR A 226 16.69 -8.23 -2.03
C THR A 226 17.62 -9.29 -2.65
N GLY A 227 17.06 -10.27 -3.38
CA GLY A 227 17.82 -11.30 -4.10
C GLY A 227 18.20 -12.53 -3.26
N VAL A 228 17.66 -12.66 -2.05
CA VAL A 228 17.86 -13.88 -1.24
C VAL A 228 17.10 -15.03 -1.89
N LYS A 229 17.81 -16.14 -2.19
CA LYS A 229 17.20 -17.33 -2.81
C LYS A 229 16.16 -17.97 -1.87
N ILE A 230 15.05 -18.46 -2.44
CA ILE A 230 13.96 -19.10 -1.68
C ILE A 230 14.48 -20.25 -0.82
N GLN A 231 15.45 -21.04 -1.32
CA GLN A 231 16.06 -22.12 -0.53
C GLN A 231 16.70 -21.63 0.77
N SER A 232 17.30 -20.45 0.76
CA SER A 232 17.90 -19.83 1.95
C SER A 232 16.84 -19.22 2.89
N LEU A 233 15.59 -19.09 2.44
CA LEU A 233 14.47 -18.60 3.22
C LEU A 233 13.63 -19.73 3.86
N LYS A 234 14.08 -20.98 3.81
CA LYS A 234 13.32 -22.12 4.37
C LYS A 234 12.95 -21.93 5.84
N GLU A 235 13.91 -21.54 6.68
CA GLU A 235 13.66 -21.31 8.11
C GLU A 235 12.61 -20.20 8.31
N TYR A 236 12.67 -19.16 7.47
CA TYR A 236 11.70 -18.08 7.46
C TYR A 236 10.29 -18.59 7.10
N ILE A 237 10.19 -19.45 6.07
CA ILE A 237 8.92 -20.05 5.66
C ILE A 237 8.34 -20.88 6.81
N TYR A 238 9.12 -21.75 7.44
CA TYR A 238 8.64 -22.58 8.57
C TYR A 238 8.30 -21.76 9.82
N HIS A 239 8.95 -20.62 10.02
CA HIS A 239 8.61 -19.74 11.15
C HIS A 239 7.25 -19.03 10.97
N TYR A 240 6.93 -18.63 9.74
CA TYR A 240 5.73 -17.82 9.46
C TYR A 240 4.56 -18.62 8.89
N TYR A 241 4.78 -19.82 8.35
CA TYR A 241 3.77 -20.66 7.72
C TYR A 241 3.78 -22.06 8.32
N HIS A 242 2.58 -22.63 8.44
CA HIS A 242 2.42 -23.95 9.05
C HIS A 242 3.11 -25.06 8.21
N ASP A 243 3.03 -24.95 6.89
CA ASP A 243 3.65 -25.88 5.94
C ASP A 243 3.96 -25.18 4.60
N GLN A 244 4.71 -25.88 3.76
CA GLN A 244 5.10 -25.38 2.44
C GLN A 244 3.89 -25.11 1.53
N SER A 245 2.82 -25.91 1.61
CA SER A 245 1.63 -25.73 0.79
C SER A 245 0.88 -24.47 1.17
N HIS A 246 0.81 -24.16 2.47
CA HIS A 246 0.25 -22.91 2.97
C HIS A 246 1.04 -21.70 2.45
N PHE A 247 2.37 -21.77 2.49
CA PHE A 247 3.24 -20.73 1.92
C PHE A 247 3.02 -20.55 0.42
N ILE A 248 3.02 -21.63 -0.39
CA ILE A 248 2.83 -21.55 -1.84
C ILE A 248 1.47 -20.92 -2.19
N ARG A 249 0.41 -21.30 -1.48
CA ARG A 249 -0.93 -20.68 -1.66
C ARG A 249 -0.92 -19.19 -1.36
N ALA A 250 -0.32 -18.77 -0.24
CA ALA A 250 -0.20 -17.36 0.11
C ALA A 250 0.65 -16.59 -0.91
N PHE A 251 1.78 -17.16 -1.34
CA PHE A 251 2.65 -16.59 -2.34
C PHE A 251 1.92 -16.36 -3.67
N LYS A 252 1.24 -17.40 -4.19
CA LYS A 252 0.47 -17.28 -5.44
C LYS A 252 -0.68 -16.30 -5.32
N ARG A 253 -1.36 -16.23 -4.17
CA ARG A 253 -2.42 -15.25 -3.92
C ARG A 253 -1.90 -13.81 -4.02
N PHE A 254 -0.75 -13.51 -3.39
CA PHE A 254 -0.23 -12.15 -3.28
C PHE A 254 0.64 -11.70 -4.46
N THR A 255 1.18 -12.65 -5.24
CA THR A 255 2.04 -12.33 -6.40
C THR A 255 1.42 -12.68 -7.75
N GLY A 256 0.44 -13.57 -7.78
CA GLY A 256 -0.08 -14.17 -9.01
C GLY A 256 0.79 -15.30 -9.58
N TYR A 257 1.97 -15.55 -9.02
CA TYR A 257 2.97 -16.52 -9.51
C TYR A 257 3.31 -17.56 -8.46
N THR A 258 3.89 -18.69 -8.90
CA THR A 258 4.58 -19.57 -7.95
C THR A 258 5.93 -18.98 -7.56
N PRO A 259 6.52 -19.39 -6.42
CA PRO A 259 7.84 -18.93 -6.03
C PRO A 259 8.91 -19.17 -7.10
N THR A 260 8.88 -20.33 -7.77
CA THR A 260 9.82 -20.69 -8.84
C THR A 260 9.65 -19.83 -10.08
N ASP A 261 8.40 -19.57 -10.51
CA ASP A 261 8.12 -18.77 -11.71
C ASP A 261 8.58 -17.32 -11.51
N LEU A 262 8.35 -16.76 -10.31
CA LEU A 262 8.75 -15.38 -10.02
C LEU A 262 10.27 -15.25 -9.85
N GLN A 263 10.93 -16.24 -9.27
CA GLN A 263 12.41 -16.24 -9.08
C GLN A 263 13.16 -16.20 -10.42
N ASN A 264 12.59 -16.83 -11.46
CA ASN A 264 13.20 -16.90 -12.78
C ASN A 264 12.83 -15.70 -13.68
N SER A 265 12.18 -14.68 -13.14
CA SER A 265 11.75 -13.51 -13.89
C SER A 265 12.31 -12.23 -13.32
N ALA A 266 12.57 -11.23 -14.17
CA ALA A 266 12.95 -9.90 -13.74
C ALA A 266 11.74 -9.18 -13.12
N ASN A 267 11.94 -8.53 -11.98
CA ASN A 267 10.99 -7.62 -11.35
C ASN A 267 11.77 -6.46 -10.69
N GLU A 268 12.46 -5.69 -11.51
CA GLU A 268 13.30 -4.58 -11.06
C GLU A 268 12.48 -3.47 -10.39
N LEU A 269 11.25 -3.28 -10.86
CA LEU A 269 10.31 -2.33 -10.25
C LEU A 269 10.10 -2.65 -8.76
N ALA A 270 9.78 -3.91 -8.43
CA ALA A 270 9.60 -4.30 -7.05
C ALA A 270 10.89 -4.19 -6.25
N ALA A 271 12.01 -4.67 -6.78
CA ALA A 271 13.30 -4.60 -6.10
C ALA A 271 13.60 -3.16 -5.69
N LYS A 272 13.49 -2.19 -6.59
CA LYS A 272 13.68 -0.77 -6.29
C LYS A 272 12.64 -0.21 -5.32
N HIS A 273 11.37 -0.57 -5.47
CA HIS A 273 10.30 -0.11 -4.56
C HIS A 273 10.52 -0.55 -3.10
N TYR A 274 11.07 -1.77 -2.88
CA TYR A 274 11.29 -2.29 -1.52
C TYR A 274 12.64 -1.90 -0.92
N THR A 275 13.61 -1.44 -1.72
CA THR A 275 14.94 -0.99 -1.26
C THR A 275 15.06 0.53 -1.12
N SER A 276 14.10 1.30 -1.61
CA SER A 276 14.04 2.77 -1.56
C SER A 276 13.58 3.32 -0.22
#